data_eb79941a062884e1c15181df84c4f172
#
_entry.id   eb79941a062884e1c15181df84c4f172
#
_cell.length_a   1.000
_cell.length_b   1.000
_cell.length_c   1.000
_cell.angle_alpha   90.00
_cell.angle_beta   90.00
_cell.angle_gamma   90.00
#
_symmetry.space_group_name_H-M   'P 1'
#
loop_
_entity.id
_entity.type
_entity.pdbx_description
1 polymer ?
#
loop_
_entity_poly.entity_id
_entity_poly.type
_entity_poly.pdbx_seq_one_letter_code
_entity_poly.pdbx_strand_id
1 'polypeptide(L)'
;VRTSFRVALTGAVVAATVLAAPVAQATPAGPGVSGRVIARTTVGDTDYVLREVTIPPGQATGWHYHDGPLYGVVKQGTLSHYDSTCAQDGEYTVGETIQEPAGPGYVHIGRNLGTTPLVLQVLYVLPHGAPFSEDAPNPGCPFE
;
A
#
# COMPACT_ATOMS: atom_id res chain seq x y z
N VAL A 1 10.96 -63.97 49.89
CA VAL A 1 11.64 -63.26 48.79
C VAL A 1 10.60 -62.45 48.09
N ARG A 2 10.65 -61.09 48.24
CA ARG A 2 9.73 -60.13 47.53
C ARG A 2 10.52 -59.47 46.43
N THR A 3 10.19 -59.79 45.20
CA THR A 3 10.80 -59.20 44.01
C THR A 3 9.97 -57.91 43.60
N SER A 4 10.57 -56.76 43.74
CA SER A 4 9.93 -55.50 43.35
C SER A 4 10.28 -55.20 41.88
N PHE A 5 9.27 -55.21 41.00
CA PHE A 5 9.40 -54.72 39.61
C PHE A 5 9.32 -53.19 39.61
N ARG A 6 10.37 -52.51 39.11
CA ARG A 6 10.37 -51.06 38.82
C ARG A 6 10.05 -50.88 37.35
N VAL A 7 8.87 -50.30 37.06
CA VAL A 7 8.50 -49.89 35.72
C VAL A 7 9.06 -48.48 35.51
N ALA A 8 9.98 -48.34 34.57
CA ALA A 8 10.47 -47.03 34.13
C ALA A 8 9.55 -46.50 33.01
N LEU A 9 8.82 -45.40 33.29
CA LEU A 9 8.06 -44.65 32.27
C LEU A 9 9.02 -43.67 31.58
N THR A 10 9.39 -43.96 30.34
CA THR A 10 10.08 -43.00 29.45
C THR A 10 9.04 -42.13 28.76
N GLY A 11 8.87 -40.90 29.24
CA GLY A 11 8.03 -39.90 28.60
C GLY A 11 8.76 -39.33 27.38
N ALA A 12 8.23 -39.52 26.18
CA ALA A 12 8.70 -38.86 24.97
C ALA A 12 8.15 -37.43 24.94
N VAL A 13 9.03 -36.41 25.04
CA VAL A 13 8.67 -35.01 24.84
C VAL A 13 8.65 -34.74 23.34
N VAL A 14 7.47 -34.57 22.76
CA VAL A 14 7.29 -34.10 21.37
C VAL A 14 7.43 -32.60 21.39
N ALA A 15 8.56 -32.07 20.93
CA ALA A 15 8.73 -30.65 20.70
C ALA A 15 7.98 -30.24 19.41
N ALA A 16 6.84 -29.56 19.56
CA ALA A 16 6.13 -28.98 18.43
C ALA A 16 6.89 -27.71 17.98
N THR A 17 7.57 -27.76 16.85
CA THR A 17 8.14 -26.59 16.19
C THR A 17 7.01 -25.80 15.52
N VAL A 18 6.63 -24.67 16.12
CA VAL A 18 5.73 -23.69 15.50
C VAL A 18 6.53 -22.97 14.42
N LEU A 19 6.27 -23.30 13.15
CA LEU A 19 6.76 -22.54 12.01
C LEU A 19 5.97 -21.21 11.98
N ALA A 20 6.62 -20.12 12.41
CA ALA A 20 6.08 -18.77 12.24
C ALA A 20 6.08 -18.46 10.73
N ALA A 21 4.90 -18.29 10.13
CA ALA A 21 4.78 -17.77 8.78
C ALA A 21 5.37 -16.34 8.73
N PRO A 22 6.10 -15.96 7.66
CA PRO A 22 6.58 -14.60 7.51
C PRO A 22 5.38 -13.65 7.47
N VAL A 23 5.38 -12.66 8.35
CA VAL A 23 4.38 -11.57 8.33
C VAL A 23 4.74 -10.71 7.14
N ALA A 24 3.85 -10.60 6.15
CA ALA A 24 4.03 -9.66 5.05
C ALA A 24 4.05 -8.24 5.64
N GLN A 25 5.13 -7.49 5.36
CA GLN A 25 5.27 -6.11 5.83
C GLN A 25 4.63 -5.15 4.82
N ALA A 26 3.97 -4.11 5.34
CA ALA A 26 3.50 -3.00 4.53
C ALA A 26 4.67 -2.30 3.82
N THR A 27 4.44 -1.84 2.58
CA THR A 27 5.45 -1.15 1.78
C THR A 27 5.24 0.36 1.88
N PRO A 28 6.10 1.10 2.59
CA PRO A 28 5.96 2.54 2.69
C PRO A 28 6.31 3.24 1.37
N ALA A 29 5.87 4.47 1.22
CA ALA A 29 6.27 5.32 0.11
C ALA A 29 7.80 5.47 0.02
N GLY A 30 8.30 5.53 -1.20
CA GLY A 30 9.72 5.65 -1.49
C GLY A 30 10.34 6.96 -0.97
N PRO A 31 11.67 7.03 -0.85
CA PRO A 31 12.38 8.21 -0.38
C PRO A 31 12.04 9.47 -1.18
N GLY A 32 11.69 10.55 -0.47
CA GLY A 32 11.38 11.86 -1.06
C GLY A 32 9.98 11.96 -1.68
N VAL A 33 9.17 10.90 -1.64
CA VAL A 33 7.73 11.01 -1.96
C VAL A 33 7.08 11.91 -0.93
N SER A 34 6.32 12.90 -1.39
CA SER A 34 5.72 13.91 -0.51
C SER A 34 4.33 14.31 -0.99
N GLY A 35 3.50 14.79 -0.05
CA GLY A 35 2.17 15.28 -0.35
C GLY A 35 1.87 16.57 0.41
N ARG A 36 1.35 17.57 -0.28
CA ARG A 36 0.96 18.87 0.26
C ARG A 36 -0.54 19.08 0.09
N VAL A 37 -1.25 19.40 1.16
CA VAL A 37 -2.67 19.76 1.10
C VAL A 37 -2.79 21.18 0.47
N ILE A 38 -3.60 21.28 -0.57
CA ILE A 38 -3.94 22.53 -1.24
C ILE A 38 -5.21 23.11 -0.63
N ALA A 39 -6.25 22.26 -0.48
CA ALA A 39 -7.53 22.65 0.08
C ALA A 39 -8.17 21.46 0.80
N ARG A 40 -8.99 21.74 1.81
CA ARG A 40 -9.78 20.74 2.54
C ARG A 40 -11.13 21.33 2.93
N THR A 41 -12.17 20.51 2.84
CA THR A 41 -13.48 20.75 3.46
C THR A 41 -14.09 19.44 3.92
N THR A 42 -14.93 19.51 4.96
CA THR A 42 -15.70 18.36 5.45
C THR A 42 -17.18 18.64 5.23
N VAL A 43 -17.90 17.69 4.67
CA VAL A 43 -19.35 17.75 4.48
C VAL A 43 -19.97 16.47 5.04
N GLY A 44 -20.73 16.61 6.14
CA GLY A 44 -21.20 15.43 6.90
C GLY A 44 -20.01 14.60 7.39
N ASP A 45 -20.03 13.31 7.12
CA ASP A 45 -18.97 12.37 7.50
C ASP A 45 -17.93 12.15 6.39
N THR A 46 -17.78 13.12 5.47
CA THR A 46 -16.87 13.00 4.33
C THR A 46 -15.90 14.18 4.25
N ASP A 47 -14.61 13.85 4.18
CA ASP A 47 -13.52 14.78 3.89
C ASP A 47 -13.25 14.86 2.39
N TYR A 48 -13.28 16.06 1.85
CA TYR A 48 -12.83 16.39 0.48
C TYR A 48 -11.49 17.09 0.59
N VAL A 49 -10.42 16.44 0.15
CA VAL A 49 -9.07 16.99 0.29
C VAL A 49 -8.36 17.01 -1.05
N LEU A 50 -8.07 18.22 -1.54
CA LEU A 50 -7.22 18.39 -2.71
C LEU A 50 -5.76 18.42 -2.26
N ARG A 51 -4.95 17.51 -2.80
CA ARG A 51 -3.50 17.43 -2.52
C ARG A 51 -2.69 17.51 -3.80
N GLU A 52 -1.47 17.99 -3.65
CA GLU A 52 -0.39 17.81 -4.62
C GLU A 52 0.55 16.74 -4.10
N VAL A 53 0.79 15.69 -4.88
CA VAL A 53 1.69 14.59 -4.56
C VAL A 53 2.86 14.63 -5.52
N THR A 54 4.08 14.58 -4.99
CA THR A 54 5.33 14.57 -5.78
C THR A 54 6.04 13.26 -5.56
N ILE A 55 6.37 12.57 -6.65
CA ILE A 55 7.11 11.31 -6.66
C ILE A 55 8.43 11.56 -7.43
N PRO A 56 9.60 11.53 -6.76
CA PRO A 56 10.88 11.70 -7.42
C PRO A 56 11.17 10.64 -8.48
N PRO A 57 12.09 10.88 -9.42
CA PRO A 57 12.52 9.87 -10.41
C PRO A 57 12.94 8.55 -9.76
N GLY A 58 12.46 7.44 -10.30
CA GLY A 58 12.74 6.09 -9.81
C GLY A 58 12.04 5.70 -8.51
N GLN A 59 11.19 6.56 -7.94
CA GLN A 59 10.47 6.29 -6.71
C GLN A 59 9.02 5.87 -6.98
N ALA A 60 8.36 5.37 -5.93
CA ALA A 60 7.00 4.87 -5.97
C ALA A 60 6.22 5.23 -4.69
N THR A 61 4.90 5.15 -4.75
CA THR A 61 4.02 5.39 -3.59
C THR A 61 4.12 4.31 -2.50
N GLY A 62 4.72 3.14 -2.79
CA GLY A 62 4.50 1.92 -2.03
C GLY A 62 3.15 1.29 -2.39
N TRP A 63 2.98 0.00 -2.06
CA TRP A 63 1.71 -0.70 -2.23
C TRP A 63 0.71 -0.21 -1.19
N HIS A 64 -0.46 0.22 -1.63
CA HIS A 64 -1.47 0.81 -0.75
C HIS A 64 -2.88 0.69 -1.33
N TYR A 65 -3.86 1.09 -0.54
CA TYR A 65 -5.25 1.33 -0.96
C TYR A 65 -5.80 2.57 -0.24
N HIS A 66 -7.01 2.97 -0.57
CA HIS A 66 -7.68 4.15 0.02
C HIS A 66 -9.05 3.77 0.57
N ASP A 67 -9.45 4.37 1.71
CA ASP A 67 -10.77 4.15 2.31
C ASP A 67 -11.92 4.84 1.57
N GLY A 68 -11.60 5.69 0.61
CA GLY A 68 -12.56 6.36 -0.26
C GLY A 68 -11.99 6.59 -1.67
N PRO A 69 -12.82 6.94 -2.66
CA PRO A 69 -12.36 7.11 -4.03
C PRO A 69 -11.47 8.34 -4.19
N LEU A 70 -10.52 8.24 -5.12
CA LEU A 70 -9.63 9.31 -5.53
C LEU A 70 -9.84 9.68 -6.99
N TYR A 71 -9.61 10.96 -7.31
CA TYR A 71 -9.64 11.52 -8.66
C TYR A 71 -8.39 12.36 -8.87
N GLY A 72 -7.46 11.88 -9.69
CA GLY A 72 -6.18 12.51 -9.93
C GLY A 72 -6.04 13.06 -11.34
N VAL A 73 -5.15 14.06 -11.50
CA VAL A 73 -4.66 14.55 -12.79
C VAL A 73 -3.15 14.68 -12.73
N VAL A 74 -2.47 14.25 -13.79
CA VAL A 74 -1.01 14.41 -13.92
C VAL A 74 -0.70 15.85 -14.29
N LYS A 75 0.14 16.52 -13.50
CA LYS A 75 0.60 17.90 -13.71
C LYS A 75 1.98 17.97 -14.31
N GLN A 76 2.82 16.96 -14.05
CA GLN A 76 4.18 16.83 -14.55
C GLN A 76 4.60 15.37 -14.56
N GLY A 77 5.43 14.97 -15.52
CA GLY A 77 5.96 13.62 -15.63
C GLY A 77 4.96 12.60 -16.17
N THR A 78 5.19 11.35 -15.88
CA THR A 78 4.35 10.21 -16.28
C THR A 78 4.13 9.30 -15.10
N LEU A 79 2.88 8.96 -14.80
CA LEU A 79 2.50 7.96 -13.80
C LEU A 79 2.40 6.60 -14.48
N SER A 80 3.21 5.63 -14.04
CA SER A 80 3.02 4.21 -14.35
C SER A 80 2.30 3.56 -13.18
N HIS A 81 1.07 3.12 -13.40
CA HIS A 81 0.19 2.55 -12.38
C HIS A 81 0.08 1.03 -12.54
N TYR A 82 0.12 0.30 -11.42
CA TYR A 82 0.09 -1.17 -11.39
C TYR A 82 -0.90 -1.66 -10.36
N ASP A 83 -1.62 -2.70 -10.71
CA ASP A 83 -2.54 -3.40 -9.82
C ASP A 83 -1.86 -4.52 -9.01
N SER A 84 -2.61 -5.16 -8.12
CA SER A 84 -2.12 -6.25 -7.25
C SER A 84 -1.77 -7.56 -7.99
N THR A 85 -2.02 -7.66 -9.29
CA THR A 85 -1.59 -8.78 -10.14
C THR A 85 -0.22 -8.54 -10.77
N CYS A 86 0.43 -7.41 -10.44
CA CYS A 86 1.66 -6.90 -11.04
C CYS A 86 1.51 -6.43 -12.50
N ALA A 87 0.29 -6.32 -12.99
CA ALA A 87 0.01 -5.79 -14.31
C ALA A 87 0.03 -4.25 -14.28
N GLN A 88 0.63 -3.64 -15.30
CA GLN A 88 0.45 -2.21 -15.54
C GLN A 88 -0.96 -2.00 -16.08
N ASP A 89 -1.83 -1.41 -15.26
CA ASP A 89 -3.21 -1.12 -15.59
C ASP A 89 -3.45 0.32 -16.06
N GLY A 90 -2.39 1.16 -16.02
CA GLY A 90 -2.42 2.50 -16.57
C GLY A 90 -1.06 3.15 -16.74
N GLU A 91 -0.96 4.01 -17.76
CA GLU A 91 0.12 4.96 -17.94
C GLU A 91 -0.52 6.31 -18.25
N TYR A 92 -0.23 7.32 -17.43
CA TYR A 92 -0.88 8.63 -17.50
C TYR A 92 0.15 9.73 -17.67
N THR A 93 0.01 10.54 -18.71
CA THR A 93 0.85 11.69 -19.00
C THR A 93 0.17 13.00 -18.61
N VAL A 94 0.86 14.13 -18.77
CA VAL A 94 0.36 15.46 -18.36
C VAL A 94 -1.01 15.75 -18.95
N GLY A 95 -1.96 16.12 -18.08
CA GLY A 95 -3.35 16.41 -18.40
C GLY A 95 -4.29 15.19 -18.36
N GLU A 96 -3.77 13.98 -18.34
CA GLU A 96 -4.58 12.77 -18.19
C GLU A 96 -5.03 12.56 -16.75
N THR A 97 -6.18 11.90 -16.59
CA THR A 97 -6.83 11.69 -15.31
C THR A 97 -6.87 10.22 -14.94
N ILE A 98 -6.72 9.95 -13.65
CA ILE A 98 -6.89 8.64 -13.05
C ILE A 98 -8.01 8.67 -12.02
N GLN A 99 -8.76 7.58 -11.91
CA GLN A 99 -9.71 7.32 -10.84
C GLN A 99 -9.32 6.04 -10.12
N GLU A 100 -9.21 6.11 -8.80
CA GLU A 100 -8.89 4.97 -7.95
C GLU A 100 -10.10 4.65 -7.06
N PRO A 101 -10.67 3.42 -7.19
CA PRO A 101 -11.75 2.96 -6.34
C PRO A 101 -11.34 2.81 -4.88
N ALA A 102 -12.33 2.85 -3.99
CA ALA A 102 -12.13 2.66 -2.55
C ALA A 102 -11.98 1.18 -2.16
N GLY A 103 -11.28 0.96 -1.06
CA GLY A 103 -11.29 -0.27 -0.29
C GLY A 103 -10.08 -1.19 -0.49
N PRO A 104 -9.89 -2.15 0.45
CA PRO A 104 -8.72 -3.03 0.48
C PRO A 104 -8.68 -4.04 -0.67
N GLY A 105 -9.73 -4.16 -1.47
CA GLY A 105 -9.75 -4.95 -2.70
C GLY A 105 -9.05 -4.28 -3.88
N TYR A 106 -8.67 -3.02 -3.76
CA TYR A 106 -7.98 -2.25 -4.80
C TYR A 106 -6.58 -1.83 -4.33
N VAL A 107 -5.73 -2.82 -4.04
CA VAL A 107 -4.31 -2.57 -3.73
C VAL A 107 -3.55 -2.28 -5.01
N HIS A 108 -2.80 -1.18 -5.02
CA HIS A 108 -2.09 -0.68 -6.20
C HIS A 108 -0.80 0.04 -5.80
N ILE A 109 0.00 0.42 -6.82
CA ILE A 109 1.21 1.21 -6.67
C ILE A 109 1.36 2.18 -7.85
N GLY A 110 1.65 3.44 -7.54
CA GLY A 110 2.02 4.45 -8.52
C GLY A 110 3.53 4.62 -8.58
N ARG A 111 4.13 4.52 -9.79
CA ARG A 111 5.58 4.58 -9.98
C ARG A 111 5.97 5.72 -10.92
N ASN A 112 7.07 6.38 -10.61
CA ASN A 112 7.74 7.30 -11.53
C ASN A 112 8.95 6.58 -12.16
N LEU A 113 8.78 6.03 -13.34
CA LEU A 113 9.83 5.37 -14.10
C LEU A 113 10.64 6.34 -14.99
N GLY A 114 10.27 7.63 -14.97
CA GLY A 114 10.93 8.68 -15.73
C GLY A 114 12.16 9.26 -15.03
N THR A 115 12.70 10.33 -15.64
CA THR A 115 13.91 11.04 -15.18
C THR A 115 13.59 12.41 -14.57
N THR A 116 12.33 12.84 -14.58
CA THR A 116 11.84 14.08 -13.99
C THR A 116 10.84 13.78 -12.88
N PRO A 117 10.61 14.68 -11.92
CA PRO A 117 9.57 14.48 -10.91
C PRO A 117 8.20 14.26 -11.56
N LEU A 118 7.45 13.31 -11.02
CA LEU A 118 6.03 13.14 -11.29
C LEU A 118 5.27 13.97 -10.27
N VAL A 119 4.37 14.83 -10.74
CA VAL A 119 3.49 15.64 -9.89
C VAL A 119 2.05 15.38 -10.25
N LEU A 120 1.28 14.99 -9.23
CA LEU A 120 -0.16 14.73 -9.33
C LEU A 120 -0.94 15.77 -8.52
N GLN A 121 -2.09 16.22 -9.01
CA GLN A 121 -3.11 16.82 -8.17
C GLN A 121 -4.24 15.83 -8.00
N VAL A 122 -4.56 15.52 -6.74
CA VAL A 122 -5.49 14.44 -6.38
C VAL A 122 -6.55 14.97 -5.43
N LEU A 123 -7.81 14.79 -5.80
CA LEU A 123 -8.96 14.97 -4.91
C LEU A 123 -9.24 13.63 -4.22
N TYR A 124 -9.07 13.61 -2.91
CA TYR A 124 -9.44 12.53 -2.01
C TYR A 124 -10.87 12.76 -1.51
N VAL A 125 -11.72 11.74 -1.59
CA VAL A 125 -13.08 11.75 -1.02
C VAL A 125 -13.14 10.64 0.01
N LEU A 126 -12.83 10.96 1.24
CA LEU A 126 -12.55 9.99 2.32
C LEU A 126 -13.59 10.06 3.43
N PRO A 127 -13.84 8.97 4.17
CA PRO A 127 -14.50 9.05 5.48
C PRO A 127 -13.79 10.08 6.37
N HIS A 128 -14.55 10.82 7.17
CA HIS A 128 -13.99 11.87 8.04
C HIS A 128 -12.91 11.31 8.97
N GLY A 129 -11.71 11.88 8.90
CA GLY A 129 -10.57 11.49 9.72
C GLY A 129 -9.78 10.28 9.20
N ALA A 130 -10.19 9.67 8.08
CA ALA A 130 -9.42 8.58 7.47
C ALA A 130 -8.06 9.07 6.97
N PRO A 131 -7.02 8.22 6.96
CA PRO A 131 -5.73 8.55 6.40
C PRO A 131 -5.81 8.71 4.88
N PHE A 132 -4.80 9.34 4.27
CA PHE A 132 -4.76 9.50 2.82
C PHE A 132 -4.53 8.18 2.07
N SER A 133 -3.88 7.22 2.71
CA SER A 133 -3.67 5.87 2.19
C SER A 133 -3.44 4.91 3.34
N GLU A 134 -3.80 3.66 3.12
CA GLU A 134 -3.49 2.52 3.98
C GLU A 134 -2.39 1.70 3.30
N ASP A 135 -1.24 1.56 3.96
CA ASP A 135 -0.13 0.77 3.44
C ASP A 135 -0.52 -0.71 3.35
N ALA A 136 -0.14 -1.36 2.27
CA ALA A 136 -0.38 -2.77 2.04
C ALA A 136 0.93 -3.54 1.82
N PRO A 137 0.95 -4.85 2.10
CA PRO A 137 2.07 -5.70 1.71
C PRO A 137 2.23 -5.74 0.19
N ASN A 138 3.48 -5.89 -0.27
CA ASN A 138 3.74 -6.22 -1.68
C ASN A 138 3.02 -7.54 -2.03
N PRO A 139 2.15 -7.56 -3.05
CA PRO A 139 1.38 -8.75 -3.43
C PRO A 139 2.21 -9.87 -4.07
N GLY A 140 3.54 -9.75 -4.09
CA GLY A 140 4.48 -10.69 -4.68
C GLY A 140 5.09 -10.21 -5.98
N CYS A 141 5.00 -8.90 -6.26
CA CYS A 141 5.56 -8.29 -7.46
C CYS A 141 7.09 -8.12 -7.34
N PRO A 142 7.85 -8.20 -8.47
CA PRO A 142 9.31 -8.04 -8.44
C PRO A 142 9.77 -6.56 -8.30
N PHE A 143 8.88 -5.68 -7.87
CA PHE A 143 9.13 -4.25 -7.66
C PHE A 143 8.29 -3.70 -6.49
N GLU A 144 8.74 -2.56 -5.98
CA GLU A 144 8.08 -1.73 -4.99
C GLU A 144 8.09 -0.26 -5.43
#